data_dc4161195bbd21d0f6e737374c1f2b69
#
_entry.id   dc4161195bbd21d0f6e737374c1f2b69
#
_cell.length_a   1.000
_cell.length_b   1.000
_cell.length_c   1.000
_cell.angle_alpha   90.00
_cell.angle_beta   90.00
_cell.angle_gamma   90.00
#
_symmetry.space_group_name_H-M   'P 1'
#
loop_
_entity.id
_entity.type
_entity.pdbx_description
1 polymer ?
#
loop_
_entity_poly.entity_id
_entity_poly.type
_entity_poly.pdbx_seq_one_letter_code
_entity_poly.pdbx_strand_id
1 'polypeptide(L)'
;AWPSAENFMRYATDVANARRSEPQFARLLELLSKHTQAKSLNVLAYSAGAMVASPGLARLDQLPQGEEHPAVRLGEIYQAAPDANFRSFAADLQRYVPLARRVTFSANMNDSVLTISRIHQRDGSRAGRPDPTELSLADSEWLINASKTMNFDVLQIKPATIPGMSR
;
A
#
# COMPACT_ATOMS: atom_id res chain seq x y z
N ALA A 1 -3.50 -9.67 11.15
CA ALA A 1 -3.60 -10.66 10.08
C ALA A 1 -5.05 -10.75 9.61
N TRP A 2 -5.30 -10.90 8.33
CA TRP A 2 -6.61 -11.23 7.78
C TRP A 2 -6.70 -12.75 7.54
N PRO A 3 -7.90 -13.32 7.47
CA PRO A 3 -8.07 -14.73 7.19
C PRO A 3 -7.48 -15.08 5.82
N SER A 4 -6.42 -15.88 5.81
CA SER A 4 -5.76 -16.39 4.60
C SER A 4 -5.88 -17.90 4.54
N ALA A 5 -6.08 -18.43 3.35
CA ALA A 5 -6.29 -19.86 3.14
C ALA A 5 -4.98 -20.64 2.92
N GLU A 6 -3.83 -19.98 2.95
CA GLU A 6 -2.49 -20.58 2.78
C GLU A 6 -2.32 -21.45 1.52
N ASN A 7 -3.20 -21.29 0.53
CA ASN A 7 -3.20 -22.07 -0.68
C ASN A 7 -3.33 -21.16 -1.91
N PHE A 8 -2.39 -21.29 -2.84
CA PHE A 8 -2.38 -20.52 -4.10
C PHE A 8 -3.70 -20.63 -4.89
N MET A 9 -4.37 -21.79 -4.84
CA MET A 9 -5.67 -22.01 -5.48
C MET A 9 -6.81 -21.14 -4.88
N ARG A 10 -6.62 -20.57 -3.70
CA ARG A 10 -7.58 -19.71 -3.02
C ARG A 10 -7.19 -18.23 -3.00
N TYR A 11 -6.22 -17.83 -3.81
CA TYR A 11 -5.75 -16.44 -3.87
C TYR A 11 -6.90 -15.44 -4.09
N ALA A 12 -7.88 -15.77 -4.94
CA ALA A 12 -9.05 -14.89 -5.14
C ALA A 12 -9.88 -14.71 -3.85
N THR A 13 -9.98 -15.78 -3.03
CA THR A 13 -10.65 -15.69 -1.71
C THR A 13 -9.84 -14.82 -0.75
N ASP A 14 -8.52 -14.94 -0.77
CA ASP A 14 -7.64 -14.14 0.09
C ASP A 14 -7.69 -12.66 -0.29
N VAL A 15 -7.75 -12.33 -1.57
CA VAL A 15 -7.97 -10.95 -2.06
C VAL A 15 -9.32 -10.40 -1.56
N ALA A 16 -10.40 -11.20 -1.65
CA ALA A 16 -11.70 -10.79 -1.15
C ALA A 16 -11.71 -10.57 0.37
N ASN A 17 -11.02 -11.44 1.12
CA ASN A 17 -10.86 -11.30 2.57
C ASN A 17 -10.03 -10.08 2.94
N ALA A 18 -8.96 -9.79 2.18
CA ALA A 18 -8.16 -8.59 2.36
C ALA A 18 -9.01 -7.32 2.20
N ARG A 19 -9.78 -7.24 1.11
CA ARG A 19 -10.70 -6.10 0.86
C ARG A 19 -11.74 -5.92 1.97
N ARG A 20 -12.27 -7.02 2.53
CA ARG A 20 -13.19 -6.96 3.69
C ARG A 20 -12.51 -6.50 4.98
N SER A 21 -11.20 -6.63 5.08
CA SER A 21 -10.43 -6.26 6.27
C SER A 21 -9.95 -4.80 6.26
N GLU A 22 -10.10 -4.07 5.16
CA GLU A 22 -9.65 -2.67 5.06
C GLU A 22 -10.34 -1.72 6.06
N PRO A 23 -11.69 -1.80 6.30
CA PRO A 23 -12.33 -0.91 7.28
C PRO A 23 -11.88 -1.22 8.70
N GLN A 24 -11.64 -2.50 9.01
CA GLN A 24 -11.15 -2.93 10.32
C GLN A 24 -9.73 -2.44 10.57
N PHE A 25 -8.89 -2.36 9.51
CA PHE A 25 -7.55 -1.82 9.64
C PHE A 25 -7.59 -0.31 9.94
N ALA A 26 -8.41 0.47 9.26
CA ALA A 26 -8.61 1.89 9.56
C ALA A 26 -9.10 2.08 11.01
N ARG A 27 -10.09 1.28 11.43
CA ARG A 27 -10.62 1.30 12.81
C ARG A 27 -9.57 0.93 13.86
N LEU A 28 -8.70 -0.04 13.54
CA LEU A 28 -7.59 -0.40 14.43
C LEU A 28 -6.64 0.78 14.64
N LEU A 29 -6.25 1.49 13.57
CA LEU A 29 -5.38 2.66 13.69
C LEU A 29 -6.04 3.78 14.50
N GLU A 30 -7.33 4.02 14.32
CA GLU A 30 -8.10 4.96 15.12
C GLU A 30 -8.09 4.58 16.60
N LEU A 31 -8.40 3.32 16.92
CA LEU A 31 -8.39 2.82 18.30
C LEU A 31 -7.01 2.91 18.95
N LEU A 32 -5.96 2.56 18.22
CA LEU A 32 -4.58 2.68 18.71
C LEU A 32 -4.23 4.15 18.97
N SER A 33 -4.60 5.06 18.08
CA SER A 33 -4.36 6.49 18.26
C SER A 33 -5.13 7.07 19.46
N LYS A 34 -6.35 6.61 19.70
CA LYS A 34 -7.22 7.09 20.78
C LYS A 34 -6.84 6.51 22.14
N HIS A 35 -6.51 5.22 22.20
CA HIS A 35 -6.39 4.49 23.46
C HIS A 35 -4.95 4.17 23.86
N THR A 36 -3.96 4.65 23.12
CA THR A 36 -2.56 4.51 23.49
C THR A 36 -1.86 5.87 23.60
N GLN A 37 -0.74 5.89 24.31
CA GLN A 37 0.12 7.07 24.39
C GLN A 37 1.14 7.14 23.24
N ALA A 38 0.92 6.40 22.15
CA ALA A 38 1.80 6.40 21.00
C ALA A 38 1.87 7.81 20.37
N LYS A 39 3.08 8.31 20.19
CA LYS A 39 3.29 9.61 19.54
C LYS A 39 2.98 9.58 18.05
N SER A 40 3.18 8.44 17.42
CA SER A 40 2.82 8.18 16.02
C SER A 40 2.65 6.68 15.79
N LEU A 41 1.88 6.32 14.77
CA LEU A 41 1.68 4.95 14.32
C LEU A 41 2.46 4.74 13.03
N ASN A 42 3.35 3.76 13.01
CA ASN A 42 4.08 3.38 11.83
C ASN A 42 3.46 2.12 11.22
N VAL A 43 3.43 2.04 9.90
CA VAL A 43 2.85 0.92 9.17
C VAL A 43 3.88 0.33 8.22
N LEU A 44 4.13 -0.96 8.35
CA LEU A 44 4.86 -1.75 7.38
C LEU A 44 3.90 -2.73 6.72
N ALA A 45 3.70 -2.61 5.42
CA ALA A 45 2.95 -3.54 4.63
C ALA A 45 3.85 -4.21 3.59
N TYR A 46 3.77 -5.53 3.48
CA TYR A 46 4.55 -6.31 2.55
C TYR A 46 3.63 -7.07 1.58
N SER A 47 3.96 -6.99 0.29
CA SER A 47 3.27 -7.73 -0.78
C SER A 47 1.73 -7.57 -0.70
N ALA A 48 0.98 -8.65 -0.53
CA ALA A 48 -0.49 -8.64 -0.38
C ALA A 48 -0.99 -7.82 0.83
N GLY A 49 -0.13 -7.52 1.82
CA GLY A 49 -0.46 -6.61 2.92
C GLY A 49 -0.88 -5.22 2.46
N ALA A 50 -0.40 -4.79 1.29
CA ALA A 50 -0.79 -3.52 0.67
C ALA A 50 -2.28 -3.47 0.29
N MET A 51 -2.91 -4.62 0.00
CA MET A 51 -4.34 -4.70 -0.32
C MET A 51 -5.25 -4.35 0.86
N VAL A 52 -4.73 -4.43 2.08
CA VAL A 52 -5.43 -4.02 3.30
C VAL A 52 -4.96 -2.66 3.77
N ALA A 53 -3.63 -2.47 3.81
CA ALA A 53 -3.05 -1.28 4.41
C ALA A 53 -3.31 -0.03 3.56
N SER A 54 -3.13 -0.08 2.24
CA SER A 54 -3.29 1.11 1.39
C SER A 54 -4.71 1.66 1.42
N PRO A 55 -5.76 0.90 1.08
CA PRO A 55 -7.12 1.43 1.16
C PRO A 55 -7.58 1.72 2.59
N GLY A 56 -7.08 0.98 3.59
CA GLY A 56 -7.39 1.27 4.99
C GLY A 56 -6.79 2.59 5.47
N LEU A 57 -5.55 2.91 5.06
CA LEU A 57 -4.95 4.22 5.31
C LEU A 57 -5.70 5.34 4.58
N ALA A 58 -6.10 5.10 3.33
CA ALA A 58 -6.88 6.07 2.54
C ALA A 58 -8.24 6.40 3.17
N ARG A 59 -8.83 5.51 3.98
CA ARG A 59 -10.09 5.79 4.70
C ARG A 59 -9.94 6.77 5.85
N LEU A 60 -8.73 6.99 6.35
CA LEU A 60 -8.50 7.88 7.49
C LEU A 60 -8.86 9.33 7.21
N ASP A 61 -8.80 9.77 5.94
CA ASP A 61 -9.21 11.10 5.52
C ASP A 61 -10.73 11.35 5.64
N GLN A 62 -11.51 10.27 5.70
CA GLN A 62 -12.97 10.30 5.79
C GLN A 62 -13.50 10.14 7.22
N LEU A 63 -12.61 9.86 8.17
CA LEU A 63 -13.04 9.73 9.56
C LEU A 63 -13.45 11.09 10.12
N PRO A 64 -14.51 11.13 10.93
CA PRO A 64 -14.87 12.34 11.65
C PRO A 64 -13.68 12.87 12.45
N GLN A 65 -13.47 14.17 12.42
CA GLN A 65 -12.43 14.85 13.19
C GLN A 65 -13.09 15.62 14.33
N GLY A 66 -12.58 15.50 15.56
CA GLY A 66 -13.11 16.19 16.72
C GLY A 66 -12.51 15.66 18.03
N GLU A 67 -12.97 16.18 19.16
CA GLU A 67 -12.47 15.79 20.48
C GLU A 67 -12.67 14.28 20.76
N GLU A 68 -13.81 13.72 20.32
CA GLU A 68 -14.10 12.29 20.47
C GLU A 68 -13.36 11.42 19.44
N HIS A 69 -12.93 11.99 18.31
CA HIS A 69 -12.22 11.33 17.22
C HIS A 69 -10.95 12.11 16.89
N PRO A 70 -9.90 12.00 17.71
CA PRO A 70 -8.63 12.68 17.42
C PRO A 70 -8.03 12.13 16.13
N ALA A 71 -7.43 13.03 15.35
CA ALA A 71 -6.75 12.65 14.13
C ALA A 71 -5.71 11.54 14.37
N VAL A 72 -5.71 10.54 13.51
CA VAL A 72 -4.71 9.46 13.57
C VAL A 72 -3.34 10.02 13.22
N ARG A 73 -2.40 9.92 14.15
CA ARG A 73 -1.02 10.41 13.98
C ARG A 73 -0.21 9.37 13.22
N LEU A 74 -0.20 9.47 11.90
CA LEU A 74 0.62 8.60 11.07
C LEU A 74 2.09 9.06 11.09
N GLY A 75 2.97 8.10 11.35
CA GLY A 75 4.43 8.27 11.28
C GLY A 75 4.97 7.84 9.91
N GLU A 76 5.85 6.84 9.93
CA GLU A 76 6.44 6.25 8.73
C GLU A 76 5.52 5.16 8.18
N ILE A 77 5.20 5.25 6.90
CA ILE A 77 4.45 4.22 6.17
C ILE A 77 5.39 3.62 5.14
N TYR A 78 5.65 2.31 5.24
CA TYR A 78 6.47 1.60 4.28
C TYR A 78 5.69 0.48 3.59
N GLN A 79 5.53 0.60 2.28
CA GLN A 79 4.87 -0.37 1.41
C GLN A 79 5.94 -1.15 0.64
N ALA A 80 6.30 -2.34 1.13
CA ALA A 80 7.34 -3.17 0.55
C ALA A 80 6.78 -4.06 -0.55
N ALA A 81 7.24 -3.87 -1.79
CA ALA A 81 6.81 -4.61 -2.99
C ALA A 81 5.28 -4.82 -3.04
N PRO A 82 4.48 -3.74 -3.00
CA PRO A 82 3.04 -3.83 -2.80
C PRO A 82 2.34 -4.60 -3.94
N ASP A 83 1.62 -5.67 -3.58
CA ASP A 83 0.80 -6.45 -4.50
C ASP A 83 -0.64 -5.92 -4.53
N ALA A 84 -0.79 -4.67 -4.90
CA ALA A 84 -2.07 -3.99 -5.10
C ALA A 84 -2.17 -3.52 -6.56
N ASN A 85 -3.39 -3.39 -7.09
CA ASN A 85 -3.58 -2.77 -8.40
C ASN A 85 -2.97 -1.37 -8.40
N PHE A 86 -2.12 -1.07 -9.38
CA PHE A 86 -1.31 0.15 -9.36
C PHE A 86 -2.15 1.43 -9.43
N ARG A 87 -3.20 1.44 -10.23
CA ARG A 87 -4.10 2.61 -10.34
C ARG A 87 -4.82 2.89 -9.02
N SER A 88 -5.40 1.84 -8.40
CA SER A 88 -6.07 1.99 -7.10
C SER A 88 -5.08 2.41 -6.02
N PHE A 89 -3.88 1.84 -6.02
CA PHE A 89 -2.82 2.18 -5.09
C PHE A 89 -2.38 3.66 -5.22
N ALA A 90 -2.23 4.16 -6.45
CA ALA A 90 -1.92 5.57 -6.69
C ALA A 90 -3.02 6.51 -6.18
N ALA A 91 -4.29 6.14 -6.38
CA ALA A 91 -5.42 6.89 -5.85
C ALA A 91 -5.45 6.90 -4.30
N ASP A 92 -5.13 5.77 -3.67
CA ASP A 92 -5.02 5.68 -2.21
C ASP A 92 -3.86 6.55 -1.68
N LEU A 93 -2.69 6.54 -2.34
CA LEU A 93 -1.53 7.37 -1.98
C LEU A 93 -1.92 8.86 -1.90
N GLN A 94 -2.69 9.36 -2.86
CA GLN A 94 -3.14 10.76 -2.88
C GLN A 94 -3.90 11.16 -1.60
N ARG A 95 -4.55 10.20 -0.94
CA ARG A 95 -5.35 10.41 0.25
C ARG A 95 -4.53 10.35 1.54
N TYR A 96 -3.58 9.41 1.66
CA TYR A 96 -2.88 9.23 2.93
C TYR A 96 -1.45 9.80 2.97
N VAL A 97 -0.80 10.08 1.85
CA VAL A 97 0.52 10.74 1.85
C VAL A 97 0.49 12.08 2.60
N PRO A 98 -0.52 12.94 2.40
CA PRO A 98 -0.60 14.21 3.15
C PRO A 98 -0.82 14.05 4.66
N LEU A 99 -1.31 12.88 5.10
CA LEU A 99 -1.61 12.59 6.52
C LEU A 99 -0.42 12.00 7.26
N ALA A 100 0.56 11.43 6.56
CA ALA A 100 1.69 10.73 7.13
C ALA A 100 2.93 11.63 7.22
N ARG A 101 3.79 11.36 8.20
CA ARG A 101 5.08 12.04 8.30
C ARG A 101 6.00 11.70 7.13
N ARG A 102 5.98 10.44 6.68
CA ARG A 102 6.69 9.97 5.48
C ARG A 102 5.99 8.74 4.93
N VAL A 103 5.95 8.63 3.62
CA VAL A 103 5.51 7.42 2.92
C VAL A 103 6.58 6.97 1.96
N THR A 104 6.94 5.71 2.03
CA THR A 104 7.89 5.09 1.10
C THR A 104 7.26 3.83 0.53
N PHE A 105 7.34 3.63 -0.77
CA PHE A 105 7.07 2.32 -1.32
C PHE A 105 8.22 1.83 -2.20
N SER A 106 8.45 0.52 -2.21
CA SER A 106 9.46 -0.08 -3.06
C SER A 106 8.82 -0.75 -4.26
N ALA A 107 9.39 -0.51 -5.43
CA ALA A 107 9.00 -1.13 -6.68
C ALA A 107 10.16 -1.89 -7.31
N ASN A 108 9.90 -3.09 -7.81
CA ASN A 108 10.84 -3.88 -8.58
C ASN A 108 10.35 -4.01 -10.01
N MET A 109 10.97 -3.26 -10.91
CA MET A 109 10.59 -3.24 -12.34
C MET A 109 10.87 -4.58 -13.04
N ASN A 110 11.67 -5.46 -12.44
CA ASN A 110 12.12 -6.73 -13.05
C ASN A 110 11.61 -7.98 -12.30
N ASP A 111 10.65 -7.84 -11.37
CA ASP A 111 10.16 -8.99 -10.62
C ASP A 111 9.24 -9.89 -11.45
N SER A 112 9.76 -11.06 -11.84
CA SER A 112 9.03 -12.08 -12.60
C SER A 112 7.90 -12.74 -11.80
N VAL A 113 7.98 -12.75 -10.47
CA VAL A 113 6.95 -13.35 -9.60
C VAL A 113 5.64 -12.58 -9.70
N LEU A 114 5.71 -11.24 -9.73
CA LEU A 114 4.54 -10.39 -9.94
C LEU A 114 3.94 -10.55 -11.35
N THR A 115 4.70 -11.05 -12.32
CA THR A 115 4.19 -11.36 -13.66
C THR A 115 3.19 -12.51 -13.64
N ILE A 116 3.39 -13.51 -12.76
CA ILE A 116 2.47 -14.64 -12.61
C ILE A 116 1.15 -14.18 -11.99
N SER A 117 1.18 -13.31 -10.98
CA SER A 117 -0.03 -12.73 -10.40
C SER A 117 -0.80 -11.86 -11.40
N ARG A 118 -0.09 -11.23 -12.34
CA ARG A 118 -0.66 -10.43 -13.43
C ARG A 118 -1.48 -11.26 -14.43
N ILE A 119 -1.04 -12.50 -14.74
CA ILE A 119 -1.75 -13.41 -15.66
C ILE A 119 -3.09 -13.84 -15.07
N HIS A 120 -3.18 -13.97 -13.74
CA HIS A 120 -4.40 -14.38 -13.05
C HIS A 120 -5.35 -13.23 -12.71
N GLN A 121 -4.90 -11.98 -12.81
CA GLN A 121 -5.71 -10.81 -12.51
C GLN A 121 -5.87 -9.94 -13.76
N ARG A 122 -7.07 -9.89 -14.26
CA ARG A 122 -7.47 -9.00 -15.38
C ARG A 122 -7.42 -7.50 -15.01
N ASP A 123 -6.89 -7.15 -13.85
CA ASP A 123 -7.04 -5.84 -13.22
C ASP A 123 -5.83 -4.90 -13.35
N GLY A 124 -4.95 -5.10 -14.34
CA GLY A 124 -3.82 -4.18 -14.59
C GLY A 124 -2.53 -4.51 -13.81
N SER A 125 -1.57 -3.58 -13.83
CA SER A 125 -0.25 -3.77 -13.19
C SER A 125 -0.32 -3.67 -11.66
N ARG A 126 0.73 -4.18 -11.01
CA ARG A 126 0.89 -4.13 -9.55
C ARG A 126 1.77 -2.98 -9.13
N ALA A 127 1.48 -2.37 -7.99
CA ALA A 127 2.23 -1.23 -7.48
C ALA A 127 3.70 -1.58 -7.19
N GLY A 128 4.00 -2.82 -6.78
CA GLY A 128 5.39 -3.31 -6.64
C GLY A 128 6.11 -3.51 -7.99
N ARG A 129 5.38 -3.54 -9.11
CA ARG A 129 5.87 -3.56 -10.48
C ARG A 129 4.96 -2.71 -11.37
N PRO A 130 5.04 -1.40 -11.23
CA PRO A 130 4.12 -0.50 -11.89
C PRO A 130 4.36 -0.46 -13.41
N ASP A 131 3.27 -0.30 -14.16
CA ASP A 131 3.30 0.15 -15.53
C ASP A 131 2.82 1.62 -15.58
N PRO A 132 3.71 2.59 -15.76
CA PRO A 132 3.33 4.00 -15.75
C PRO A 132 2.27 4.36 -16.80
N THR A 133 2.15 3.59 -17.88
CA THR A 133 1.16 3.85 -18.95
C THR A 133 -0.28 3.58 -18.51
N GLU A 134 -0.47 2.89 -17.39
CA GLU A 134 -1.80 2.62 -16.82
C GLU A 134 -2.35 3.78 -15.98
N LEU A 135 -1.50 4.73 -15.60
CA LEU A 135 -1.93 5.91 -14.84
C LEU A 135 -2.51 6.98 -15.77
N SER A 136 -3.45 7.75 -15.23
CA SER A 136 -3.87 8.99 -15.87
C SER A 136 -2.72 10.01 -15.82
N LEU A 137 -2.78 11.00 -16.71
CA LEU A 137 -1.81 12.10 -16.68
C LEU A 137 -1.82 12.80 -15.32
N ALA A 138 -3.01 13.05 -14.76
CA ALA A 138 -3.17 13.70 -13.46
C ALA A 138 -2.55 12.90 -12.32
N ASP A 139 -2.71 11.56 -12.30
CA ASP A 139 -2.11 10.69 -11.27
C ASP A 139 -0.59 10.68 -11.39
N SER A 140 -0.07 10.66 -12.64
CA SER A 140 1.37 10.71 -12.89
C SER A 140 1.98 12.04 -12.46
N GLU A 141 1.34 13.16 -12.78
CA GLU A 141 1.76 14.49 -12.37
C GLU A 141 1.72 14.63 -10.84
N TRP A 142 0.67 14.10 -10.20
CA TRP A 142 0.58 14.11 -8.74
C TRP A 142 1.74 13.33 -8.10
N LEU A 143 2.04 12.11 -8.57
CA LEU A 143 3.15 11.30 -8.03
C LEU A 143 4.49 12.01 -8.17
N ILE A 144 4.76 12.62 -9.34
CA ILE A 144 5.98 13.39 -9.59
C ILE A 144 6.05 14.60 -8.66
N ASN A 145 4.95 15.32 -8.49
CA ASN A 145 4.90 16.47 -7.61
C ASN A 145 5.07 16.05 -6.13
N ALA A 146 4.37 15.03 -5.69
CA ALA A 146 4.46 14.52 -4.33
C ALA A 146 5.89 14.10 -3.96
N SER A 147 6.61 13.44 -4.89
CA SER A 147 8.00 13.05 -4.67
C SER A 147 8.99 14.22 -4.54
N LYS A 148 8.59 15.42 -4.98
CA LYS A 148 9.41 16.64 -4.90
C LYS A 148 9.03 17.54 -3.74
N THR A 149 7.77 17.53 -3.33
CA THR A 149 7.19 18.52 -2.42
C THR A 149 6.71 17.94 -1.09
N MET A 150 6.54 16.63 -1.01
CA MET A 150 6.08 15.90 0.17
C MET A 150 7.14 14.91 0.64
N ASN A 151 6.99 14.40 1.85
CA ASN A 151 7.82 13.30 2.37
C ASN A 151 7.36 11.96 1.77
N PHE A 152 7.55 11.82 0.47
CA PHE A 152 7.12 10.66 -0.31
C PHE A 152 8.28 10.16 -1.18
N ASP A 153 8.64 8.89 -0.99
CA ASP A 153 9.75 8.26 -1.69
C ASP A 153 9.31 7.01 -2.46
N VAL A 154 9.87 6.84 -3.64
CA VAL A 154 9.75 5.61 -4.42
C VAL A 154 11.14 4.98 -4.53
N LEU A 155 11.30 3.78 -3.97
CA LEU A 155 12.56 3.05 -4.00
C LEU A 155 12.52 1.99 -5.11
N GLN A 156 13.39 2.14 -6.11
CA GLN A 156 13.59 1.09 -7.09
C GLN A 156 14.56 0.04 -6.55
N ILE A 157 14.05 -1.16 -6.29
CA ILE A 157 14.86 -2.30 -5.88
C ILE A 157 15.26 -3.08 -7.13
N LYS A 158 16.56 -3.14 -7.40
CA LYS A 158 17.09 -4.03 -8.43
C LYS A 158 17.19 -5.44 -7.86
N PRO A 159 16.80 -6.48 -8.62
CA PRO A 159 16.95 -7.85 -8.15
C PRO A 159 18.44 -8.13 -7.90
N ALA A 160 18.76 -8.60 -6.70
CA ALA A 160 20.11 -9.03 -6.39
C ALA A 160 20.43 -10.29 -7.21
N THR A 161 21.54 -10.28 -7.93
CA THR A 161 22.09 -11.49 -8.54
C THR A 161 22.89 -12.21 -7.47
N ILE A 162 22.34 -13.30 -6.93
CA ILE A 162 23.09 -14.17 -5.99
C ILE A 162 23.90 -15.15 -6.83
N PRO A 163 25.26 -15.11 -6.75
CA PRO A 163 26.09 -16.04 -7.49
C PRO A 163 25.71 -17.49 -7.15
N GLY A 164 25.47 -18.34 -8.16
CA GLY A 164 25.12 -19.73 -7.98
C GLY A 164 23.63 -20.05 -7.82
N MET A 165 22.75 -19.05 -7.78
CA MET A 165 21.30 -19.26 -7.88
C MET A 165 20.82 -18.92 -9.29
N SER A 166 20.33 -19.95 -10.02
CA SER A 166 19.55 -19.74 -11.25
C SER A 166 18.21 -19.08 -10.90
N ARG A 167 17.78 -18.18 -11.75
CA ARG A 167 16.44 -17.57 -11.67
C ARG A 167 15.36 -18.54 -12.10
#